data_2a5bcd79ad8479f94fed2b3abcdd9e3f
#
_entry.id   2a5bcd79ad8479f94fed2b3abcdd9e3f
#
_cell.length_a   1.000
_cell.length_b   1.000
_cell.length_c   1.000
_cell.angle_alpha   90.00
_cell.angle_beta   90.00
_cell.angle_gamma   90.00
#
_symmetry.space_group_name_H-M   'P 1'
#
loop_
_entity.id
_entity.type
_entity.pdbx_description
1 polymer ?
#
loop_
_entity_poly.entity_id
_entity_poly.type
_entity_poly.pdbx_seq_one_letter_code
_entity_poly.pdbx_strand_id
1 'polypeptide(L)'
;MNLDWRYERKFAVEQMSLNEAESILFCNNMFFSELYYKRQVNNIYLDSIYMDAYYTNVEGLGNRKKYRVRWYGALFSKIKSPILEVKVKSGIVGSKYKYQLNEFELGRLFQTETLEQLFSNSSLPENVNFELSSVDPVLINTYWRKYYMSANGKYRVTIDTNLEYFSVQRGLNNIVSSALQSGIVIEIKYSVENDEHVDRISQLFPFRLTRSSKYVQGISMSSGLHY
;
A
#
# COMPACT_ATOMS: atom_id res chain seq x y z
N MET A 1 12.36 -18.72 0.84
CA MET A 1 12.15 -17.46 1.60
C MET A 1 11.06 -17.69 2.64
N ASN A 2 11.36 -17.50 3.92
CA ASN A 2 10.32 -17.59 4.95
C ASN A 2 9.41 -16.36 4.86
N LEU A 3 8.11 -16.57 4.78
CA LEU A 3 7.09 -15.51 4.83
C LEU A 3 7.01 -14.97 6.25
N ASP A 4 7.19 -13.67 6.40
CA ASP A 4 7.03 -12.96 7.68
C ASP A 4 5.56 -12.56 7.84
N TRP A 5 4.79 -13.43 8.50
CA TRP A 5 3.37 -13.22 8.77
C TRP A 5 3.16 -12.23 9.91
N ARG A 6 2.28 -11.25 9.67
CA ARG A 6 2.00 -10.19 10.64
C ARG A 6 0.57 -9.71 10.56
N TYR A 7 0.10 -9.17 11.67
CA TYR A 7 -1.14 -8.43 11.74
C TYR A 7 -0.97 -6.98 11.29
N GLU A 8 -2.05 -6.42 10.77
CA GLU A 8 -2.17 -5.00 10.43
C GLU A 8 -3.49 -4.47 10.95
N ARG A 9 -3.45 -3.48 11.84
CA ARG A 9 -4.62 -2.70 12.27
C ARG A 9 -4.56 -1.32 11.65
N LYS A 10 -5.68 -0.84 11.10
CA LYS A 10 -5.75 0.41 10.36
C LYS A 10 -6.84 1.31 10.90
N PHE A 11 -6.55 2.60 10.89
CA PHE A 11 -7.44 3.66 11.28
C PHE A 11 -7.40 4.72 10.17
N ALA A 12 -8.52 4.93 9.49
CA ALA A 12 -8.71 6.03 8.56
C ALA A 12 -9.43 7.15 9.33
N VAL A 13 -8.80 8.32 9.40
CA VAL A 13 -9.32 9.47 10.17
C VAL A 13 -9.40 10.66 9.25
N GLU A 14 -10.64 11.09 8.94
CA GLU A 14 -10.89 12.13 7.94
C GLU A 14 -10.52 13.54 8.41
N GLN A 15 -10.76 13.85 9.67
CA GLN A 15 -10.55 15.18 10.24
C GLN A 15 -9.45 15.17 11.28
N MET A 16 -8.21 14.89 10.83
CA MET A 16 -7.03 14.90 11.69
C MET A 16 -5.80 15.34 10.92
N SER A 17 -5.05 16.21 11.50
CA SER A 17 -3.73 16.61 11.02
C SER A 17 -2.65 15.58 11.41
N LEU A 18 -1.51 15.64 10.71
CA LEU A 18 -0.35 14.83 11.07
C LEU A 18 0.13 15.13 12.49
N ASN A 19 0.16 16.42 12.89
CA ASN A 19 0.66 16.83 14.23
C ASN A 19 -0.23 16.29 15.34
N GLU A 20 -1.54 16.28 15.19
CA GLU A 20 -2.47 15.69 16.15
C GLU A 20 -2.25 14.19 16.28
N ALA A 21 -2.10 13.47 15.16
CA ALA A 21 -1.81 12.05 15.17
C ALA A 21 -0.46 11.72 15.84
N GLU A 22 0.57 12.54 15.59
CA GLU A 22 1.88 12.41 16.24
C GLU A 22 1.79 12.68 17.75
N SER A 23 1.03 13.69 18.17
CA SER A 23 0.82 13.98 19.59
C SER A 23 0.19 12.79 20.33
N ILE A 24 -0.85 12.18 19.73
CA ILE A 24 -1.47 10.98 20.29
C ILE A 24 -0.48 9.81 20.34
N LEU A 25 0.32 9.64 19.29
CA LEU A 25 1.31 8.57 19.22
C LEU A 25 2.42 8.73 20.27
N PHE A 26 2.93 9.95 20.48
CA PHE A 26 4.00 10.22 21.44
C PHE A 26 3.50 10.17 22.89
N CYS A 27 2.23 10.46 23.14
CA CYS A 27 1.61 10.27 24.46
C CYS A 27 1.28 8.79 24.77
N ASN A 28 1.52 7.87 23.83
CA ASN A 28 1.23 6.45 24.03
C ASN A 28 2.28 5.80 24.94
N ASN A 29 1.85 4.95 25.88
CA ASN A 29 2.69 4.25 26.85
C ASN A 29 3.72 3.29 26.23
N MET A 30 3.68 3.08 24.92
CA MET A 30 4.67 2.27 24.21
C MET A 30 5.90 3.07 23.78
N PHE A 31 5.93 4.39 24.07
CA PHE A 31 7.06 5.27 23.80
C PHE A 31 7.54 5.19 22.35
N PHE A 32 6.65 5.50 21.41
CA PHE A 32 6.98 5.51 20.00
C PHE A 32 7.98 6.62 19.67
N SER A 33 8.96 6.29 18.84
CA SER A 33 9.92 7.24 18.27
C SER A 33 9.96 7.13 16.74
N GLU A 34 10.35 8.21 16.08
CA GLU A 34 10.49 8.21 14.62
C GLU A 34 11.61 7.26 14.20
N LEU A 35 11.29 6.34 13.25
CA LEU A 35 12.21 5.30 12.77
C LEU A 35 12.96 5.74 11.52
N TYR A 36 12.30 6.49 10.63
CA TYR A 36 12.85 6.97 9.37
C TYR A 36 12.27 8.33 9.02
N TYR A 37 13.01 9.14 8.27
CA TYR A 37 12.51 10.38 7.69
C TYR A 37 11.25 10.14 6.86
N LYS A 38 10.41 11.17 6.80
CA LYS A 38 9.22 11.20 5.95
C LYS A 38 9.59 10.89 4.48
N ARG A 39 8.87 9.97 3.85
CA ARG A 39 9.10 9.55 2.46
C ARG A 39 7.84 9.67 1.63
N GLN A 40 8.00 10.12 0.39
CA GLN A 40 6.97 9.94 -0.60
C GLN A 40 6.99 8.48 -1.09
N VAL A 41 5.84 7.83 -1.07
CA VAL A 41 5.65 6.44 -1.45
C VAL A 41 4.69 6.40 -2.63
N ASN A 42 5.12 5.77 -3.72
CA ASN A 42 4.33 5.63 -4.93
C ASN A 42 4.07 4.16 -5.22
N ASN A 43 2.93 3.85 -5.82
CA ASN A 43 2.60 2.50 -6.23
C ASN A 43 1.81 2.53 -7.55
N ILE A 44 2.06 1.52 -8.40
CA ILE A 44 1.18 1.10 -9.48
C ILE A 44 0.57 -0.23 -9.03
N TYR A 45 -0.75 -0.30 -8.90
CA TYR A 45 -1.47 -1.53 -8.62
C TYR A 45 -1.86 -2.22 -9.91
N LEU A 46 -1.72 -3.54 -9.91
CA LEU A 46 -2.06 -4.41 -11.03
C LEU A 46 -3.25 -5.29 -10.64
N ASP A 47 -4.17 -5.50 -11.57
CA ASP A 47 -5.31 -6.40 -11.39
C ASP A 47 -5.67 -7.07 -12.72
N SER A 48 -6.39 -8.18 -12.64
CA SER A 48 -6.93 -8.86 -13.82
C SER A 48 -7.96 -7.99 -14.55
N ILE A 49 -8.32 -8.39 -15.77
CA ILE A 49 -9.39 -7.73 -16.54
C ILE A 49 -10.74 -7.74 -15.80
N TYR A 50 -10.95 -8.74 -14.95
CA TYR A 50 -12.15 -8.90 -14.15
C TYR A 50 -12.08 -8.20 -12.78
N MET A 51 -10.99 -7.48 -12.47
CA MET A 51 -10.78 -6.80 -11.19
C MET A 51 -10.83 -7.75 -9.98
N ASP A 52 -10.28 -8.95 -10.11
CA ASP A 52 -10.38 -10.01 -9.11
C ASP A 52 -9.80 -9.60 -7.75
N ALA A 53 -8.65 -8.90 -7.72
CA ALA A 53 -8.06 -8.44 -6.48
C ALA A 53 -8.89 -7.33 -5.82
N TYR A 54 -9.67 -6.57 -6.59
CA TYR A 54 -10.60 -5.58 -6.08
C TYR A 54 -11.80 -6.27 -5.43
N TYR A 55 -12.53 -7.10 -6.20
CA TYR A 55 -13.75 -7.76 -5.71
C TYR A 55 -13.49 -8.70 -4.54
N THR A 56 -12.47 -9.55 -4.62
CA THR A 56 -12.09 -10.42 -3.49
C THR A 56 -11.75 -9.64 -2.22
N ASN A 57 -11.26 -8.39 -2.35
CA ASN A 57 -11.01 -7.54 -1.20
C ASN A 57 -12.28 -6.91 -0.63
N VAL A 58 -13.21 -6.46 -1.48
CA VAL A 58 -14.50 -5.91 -1.08
C VAL A 58 -15.34 -6.97 -0.38
N GLU A 59 -15.44 -8.15 -0.95
CA GLU A 59 -16.15 -9.31 -0.40
C GLU A 59 -15.50 -9.85 0.88
N GLY A 60 -14.26 -9.46 1.16
CA GLY A 60 -13.58 -9.84 2.40
C GLY A 60 -13.04 -11.28 2.39
N LEU A 61 -12.86 -11.88 1.20
CA LEU A 61 -12.33 -13.24 1.09
C LEU A 61 -11.01 -13.40 1.84
N GLY A 62 -10.86 -14.50 2.57
CA GLY A 62 -9.70 -14.74 3.43
C GLY A 62 -8.40 -14.86 2.64
N ASN A 63 -8.43 -15.56 1.50
CA ASN A 63 -7.26 -15.79 0.67
C ASN A 63 -7.24 -14.79 -0.50
N ARG A 64 -6.23 -13.93 -0.52
CA ARG A 64 -6.13 -12.84 -1.51
C ARG A 64 -4.70 -12.62 -1.93
N LYS A 65 -4.50 -12.26 -3.20
CA LYS A 65 -3.22 -11.87 -3.77
C LYS A 65 -3.35 -10.50 -4.44
N LYS A 66 -2.36 -9.63 -4.24
CA LYS A 66 -2.31 -8.30 -4.84
C LYS A 66 -0.92 -8.00 -5.34
N TYR A 67 -0.82 -7.45 -6.54
CA TYR A 67 0.43 -7.06 -7.16
C TYR A 67 0.56 -5.56 -7.18
N ARG A 68 1.76 -5.05 -6.88
CA ARG A 68 2.07 -3.63 -7.07
C ARG A 68 3.54 -3.41 -7.34
N VAL A 69 3.84 -2.47 -8.19
CA VAL A 69 5.17 -1.87 -8.32
C VAL A 69 5.27 -0.70 -7.37
N ARG A 70 6.30 -0.66 -6.51
CA ARG A 70 6.51 0.39 -5.50
C ARG A 70 7.85 1.05 -5.65
N TRP A 71 7.88 2.38 -5.45
CA TRP A 71 9.11 3.15 -5.34
C TRP A 71 8.96 4.32 -4.36
N TYR A 72 10.09 4.97 -4.04
CA TYR A 72 10.17 6.13 -3.19
C TYR A 72 10.69 7.33 -3.99
N GLY A 73 10.32 8.55 -3.58
CA GLY A 73 10.69 9.81 -4.23
C GLY A 73 9.61 10.33 -5.16
N ALA A 74 9.98 11.11 -6.17
CA ALA A 74 9.02 11.76 -7.06
C ALA A 74 8.15 10.74 -7.82
N LEU A 75 6.84 11.06 -7.98
CA LEU A 75 5.90 10.20 -8.67
C LEU A 75 6.31 10.01 -10.15
N PHE A 76 6.46 11.13 -10.86
CA PHE A 76 6.85 11.15 -12.27
C PHE A 76 8.34 11.46 -12.39
N SER A 77 9.13 10.43 -12.66
CA SER A 77 10.60 10.53 -12.72
C SER A 77 11.22 9.26 -13.28
N LYS A 78 12.55 9.31 -13.46
CA LYS A 78 13.35 8.10 -13.62
C LYS A 78 13.47 7.39 -12.27
N ILE A 79 12.91 6.18 -12.18
CA ILE A 79 12.80 5.37 -10.97
C ILE A 79 13.92 4.35 -10.95
N LYS A 80 14.90 4.53 -10.06
CA LYS A 80 16.14 3.71 -10.02
C LYS A 80 15.99 2.38 -9.30
N SER A 81 15.08 2.28 -8.34
CA SER A 81 14.98 1.09 -7.46
C SER A 81 13.52 0.71 -7.21
N PRO A 82 12.74 0.39 -8.27
CA PRO A 82 11.38 -0.07 -8.11
C PRO A 82 11.37 -1.49 -7.56
N ILE A 83 10.34 -1.82 -6.78
CA ILE A 83 10.14 -3.13 -6.17
C ILE A 83 8.77 -3.67 -6.56
N LEU A 84 8.72 -4.85 -7.14
CA LEU A 84 7.48 -5.60 -7.23
C LEU A 84 7.16 -6.20 -5.86
N GLU A 85 6.03 -5.85 -5.30
CA GLU A 85 5.50 -6.47 -4.09
C GLU A 85 4.27 -7.32 -4.43
N VAL A 86 4.36 -8.61 -4.16
CA VAL A 86 3.24 -9.56 -4.24
C VAL A 86 2.73 -9.77 -2.81
N LYS A 87 1.65 -9.07 -2.46
CA LYS A 87 1.03 -9.21 -1.13
C LYS A 87 0.09 -10.40 -1.13
N VAL A 88 0.32 -11.33 -0.23
CA VAL A 88 -0.58 -12.46 0.04
C VAL A 88 -1.27 -12.26 1.39
N LYS A 89 -2.51 -12.68 1.48
CA LYS A 89 -3.28 -12.70 2.72
C LYS A 89 -3.89 -14.09 2.91
N SER A 90 -3.81 -14.61 4.14
CA SER A 90 -4.48 -15.85 4.55
C SER A 90 -5.24 -15.55 5.85
N GLY A 91 -6.57 -15.58 5.77
CA GLY A 91 -7.42 -15.15 6.86
C GLY A 91 -7.14 -13.68 7.26
N ILE A 92 -6.74 -13.47 8.51
CA ILE A 92 -6.47 -12.14 9.09
C ILE A 92 -5.00 -11.73 9.00
N VAL A 93 -4.08 -12.67 8.77
CA VAL A 93 -2.64 -12.39 8.66
C VAL A 93 -2.23 -12.14 7.21
N GLY A 94 -1.17 -11.38 7.03
CA GLY A 94 -0.64 -11.06 5.71
C GLY A 94 0.87 -11.13 5.66
N SER A 95 1.38 -11.50 4.50
CA SER A 95 2.80 -11.45 4.18
C SER A 95 3.01 -10.95 2.76
N LYS A 96 4.27 -10.82 2.33
CA LYS A 96 4.58 -10.36 0.99
C LYS A 96 5.92 -10.88 0.49
N TYR A 97 5.95 -11.18 -0.80
CA TYR A 97 7.18 -11.34 -1.57
C TYR A 97 7.62 -10.01 -2.14
N LYS A 98 8.93 -9.81 -2.27
CA LYS A 98 9.52 -8.61 -2.85
C LYS A 98 10.55 -9.03 -3.88
N TYR A 99 10.46 -8.42 -5.06
CA TYR A 99 11.40 -8.63 -6.14
C TYR A 99 11.94 -7.28 -6.60
N GLN A 100 13.25 -7.14 -6.66
CA GLN A 100 13.88 -5.95 -7.22
C GLN A 100 13.61 -5.93 -8.72
N LEU A 101 13.17 -4.79 -9.24
CA LEU A 101 13.00 -4.57 -10.67
C LEU A 101 14.12 -3.67 -11.19
N ASN A 102 14.31 -3.68 -12.51
CA ASN A 102 15.20 -2.76 -13.19
C ASN A 102 14.67 -1.32 -13.11
N GLU A 103 15.51 -0.36 -13.44
CA GLU A 103 15.07 1.05 -13.51
C GLU A 103 14.08 1.24 -14.67
N PHE A 104 13.14 2.18 -14.49
CA PHE A 104 12.24 2.61 -15.55
C PHE A 104 11.87 4.08 -15.38
N GLU A 105 11.27 4.67 -16.39
CA GLU A 105 10.77 6.04 -16.35
C GLU A 105 9.23 6.03 -16.34
N LEU A 106 8.65 6.79 -15.41
CA LEU A 106 7.22 7.05 -15.38
C LEU A 106 6.98 8.51 -15.76
N GLY A 107 6.35 8.72 -16.91
CA GLY A 107 5.84 10.02 -17.34
C GLY A 107 4.35 10.17 -17.04
N ARG A 108 3.80 11.36 -17.35
CA ARG A 108 2.35 11.60 -17.26
C ARG A 108 1.57 10.84 -18.35
N LEU A 109 2.22 10.59 -19.47
CA LEU A 109 1.74 9.67 -20.51
C LEU A 109 2.27 8.28 -20.14
N PHE A 110 1.45 7.49 -19.51
CA PHE A 110 1.83 6.15 -19.04
C PHE A 110 1.46 5.12 -20.11
N GLN A 111 2.46 4.41 -20.62
CA GLN A 111 2.27 3.31 -21.57
C GLN A 111 2.35 1.98 -20.82
N THR A 112 1.37 1.11 -21.04
CA THR A 112 1.33 -0.24 -20.44
C THR A 112 2.55 -1.07 -20.81
N GLU A 113 3.04 -0.94 -22.06
CA GLU A 113 4.25 -1.58 -22.56
C GLU A 113 5.50 -1.27 -21.73
N THR A 114 5.52 -0.11 -21.04
CA THR A 114 6.59 0.23 -20.10
C THR A 114 6.71 -0.79 -18.96
N LEU A 115 5.59 -1.28 -18.44
CA LEU A 115 5.61 -2.32 -17.39
C LEU A 115 5.92 -3.71 -17.93
N GLU A 116 5.42 -4.05 -19.11
CA GLU A 116 5.75 -5.32 -19.78
C GLU A 116 7.27 -5.42 -20.02
N GLN A 117 7.88 -4.36 -20.55
CA GLN A 117 9.32 -4.27 -20.73
C GLN A 117 10.07 -4.30 -19.39
N LEU A 118 9.56 -3.61 -18.36
CA LEU A 118 10.13 -3.63 -17.03
C LEU A 118 10.17 -5.05 -16.45
N PHE A 119 9.09 -5.81 -16.57
CA PHE A 119 9.01 -7.17 -16.04
C PHE A 119 9.87 -8.14 -16.84
N SER A 120 9.83 -8.09 -18.17
CA SER A 120 10.64 -8.96 -19.04
C SER A 120 12.15 -8.72 -18.87
N ASN A 121 12.55 -7.48 -18.62
CA ASN A 121 13.96 -7.11 -18.40
C ASN A 121 14.43 -7.35 -16.96
N SER A 122 13.51 -7.63 -16.01
CA SER A 122 13.87 -7.88 -14.61
C SER A 122 14.02 -9.37 -14.32
N SER A 123 14.96 -9.73 -13.45
CA SER A 123 15.20 -11.12 -13.06
C SER A 123 14.11 -11.63 -12.11
N LEU A 124 12.92 -11.89 -12.65
CA LEU A 124 11.78 -12.43 -11.91
C LEU A 124 11.69 -13.96 -12.05
N PRO A 125 11.19 -14.68 -11.02
CA PRO A 125 10.88 -16.10 -11.16
C PRO A 125 9.82 -16.35 -12.26
N GLU A 126 9.95 -17.47 -12.98
CA GLU A 126 9.06 -17.82 -14.09
C GLU A 126 7.58 -17.82 -13.71
N ASN A 127 7.24 -18.39 -12.55
CA ASN A 127 5.88 -18.37 -12.04
C ASN A 127 5.34 -16.96 -11.77
N VAL A 128 6.19 -16.02 -11.34
CA VAL A 128 5.80 -14.62 -11.13
C VAL A 128 5.57 -13.93 -12.47
N ASN A 129 6.45 -14.15 -13.45
CA ASN A 129 6.26 -13.63 -14.82
C ASN A 129 4.96 -14.15 -15.45
N PHE A 130 4.65 -15.43 -15.27
CA PHE A 130 3.39 -16.01 -15.74
C PHE A 130 2.18 -15.34 -15.08
N GLU A 131 2.22 -15.10 -13.76
CA GLU A 131 1.13 -14.39 -13.07
C GLU A 131 1.00 -12.93 -13.55
N LEU A 132 2.10 -12.25 -13.80
CA LEU A 132 2.10 -10.85 -14.27
C LEU A 132 1.54 -10.70 -15.69
N SER A 133 1.61 -11.72 -16.54
CA SER A 133 1.03 -11.68 -17.89
C SER A 133 -0.51 -11.63 -17.91
N SER A 134 -1.17 -11.90 -16.77
CA SER A 134 -2.63 -11.89 -16.64
C SER A 134 -3.18 -10.66 -15.92
N VAL A 135 -2.33 -9.69 -15.56
CA VAL A 135 -2.72 -8.49 -14.83
C VAL A 135 -2.17 -7.22 -15.47
N ASP A 136 -2.97 -6.17 -15.46
CA ASP A 136 -2.66 -4.86 -16.02
C ASP A 136 -2.61 -3.76 -14.96
N PRO A 137 -1.93 -2.64 -15.21
CA PRO A 137 -2.01 -1.48 -14.35
C PRO A 137 -3.42 -0.89 -14.35
N VAL A 138 -3.97 -0.68 -13.16
CA VAL A 138 -5.35 -0.17 -12.98
C VAL A 138 -5.42 1.08 -12.11
N LEU A 139 -4.42 1.28 -11.23
CA LEU A 139 -4.41 2.39 -10.31
C LEU A 139 -2.98 2.80 -9.97
N ILE A 140 -2.69 4.09 -10.02
CA ILE A 140 -1.49 4.67 -9.44
C ILE A 140 -1.89 5.39 -8.16
N ASN A 141 -1.08 5.34 -7.11
CA ASN A 141 -1.24 6.23 -5.98
C ASN A 141 0.09 6.75 -5.45
N THR A 142 0.02 7.93 -4.84
CA THR A 142 1.12 8.55 -4.12
C THR A 142 0.65 9.02 -2.76
N TYR A 143 1.55 9.03 -1.77
CA TYR A 143 1.30 9.57 -0.44
C TYR A 143 2.61 9.80 0.30
N TRP A 144 2.56 10.66 1.32
CA TRP A 144 3.67 10.83 2.25
C TRP A 144 3.51 9.91 3.44
N ARG A 145 4.60 9.27 3.88
CA ARG A 145 4.62 8.32 5.00
C ARG A 145 5.67 8.66 6.02
N LYS A 146 5.27 8.73 7.28
CA LYS A 146 6.14 8.70 8.45
C LYS A 146 6.12 7.32 9.09
N TYR A 147 7.19 6.98 9.79
CA TYR A 147 7.43 5.66 10.37
C TYR A 147 7.84 5.79 11.82
N TYR A 148 7.21 5.01 12.68
CA TYR A 148 7.49 5.00 14.11
C TYR A 148 7.67 3.57 14.60
N MET A 149 8.47 3.40 15.66
CA MET A 149 8.71 2.14 16.33
C MET A 149 8.48 2.34 17.84
N SER A 150 7.81 1.38 18.46
CA SER A 150 7.71 1.33 19.92
C SER A 150 9.08 1.08 20.56
N ALA A 151 9.30 1.54 21.78
CA ALA A 151 10.58 1.37 22.49
C ALA A 151 11.01 -0.10 22.62
N ASN A 152 10.06 -1.03 22.73
CA ASN A 152 10.34 -2.46 22.78
C ASN A 152 10.58 -3.12 21.40
N GLY A 153 10.51 -2.37 20.30
CA GLY A 153 10.73 -2.85 18.93
C GLY A 153 9.64 -3.76 18.35
N LYS A 154 8.56 -4.04 19.10
CA LYS A 154 7.54 -5.02 18.70
C LYS A 154 6.45 -4.44 17.79
N TYR A 155 6.18 -3.14 17.89
CA TYR A 155 5.07 -2.48 17.17
C TYR A 155 5.61 -1.37 16.28
N ARG A 156 5.27 -1.45 15.00
CA ARG A 156 5.56 -0.40 14.02
C ARG A 156 4.29 0.34 13.69
N VAL A 157 4.32 1.66 13.78
CA VAL A 157 3.25 2.53 13.32
C VAL A 157 3.70 3.28 12.08
N THR A 158 2.81 3.44 11.11
CA THR A 158 2.99 4.34 9.98
C THR A 158 1.81 5.29 9.89
N ILE A 159 2.09 6.58 9.58
CA ILE A 159 1.08 7.59 9.31
C ILE A 159 1.24 8.03 7.87
N ASP A 160 0.17 7.83 7.08
CA ASP A 160 0.10 8.20 5.67
C ASP A 160 -0.77 9.45 5.51
N THR A 161 -0.26 10.44 4.79
CA THR A 161 -0.90 11.74 4.54
C THR A 161 -0.89 12.07 3.05
N ASN A 162 -1.75 12.97 2.62
CA ASN A 162 -1.80 13.46 1.24
C ASN A 162 -1.91 12.29 0.24
N LEU A 163 -2.92 11.43 0.46
CA LEU A 163 -3.16 10.30 -0.42
C LEU A 163 -3.83 10.78 -1.70
N GLU A 164 -3.17 10.56 -2.81
CA GLU A 164 -3.67 10.89 -4.14
C GLU A 164 -3.71 9.62 -5.01
N TYR A 165 -4.77 9.49 -5.78
CA TYR A 165 -5.05 8.33 -6.62
C TYR A 165 -5.26 8.77 -8.05
N PHE A 166 -4.73 7.99 -8.99
CA PHE A 166 -4.84 8.21 -10.44
C PHE A 166 -5.35 6.92 -11.07
N SER A 167 -6.49 6.99 -11.76
CA SER A 167 -6.96 5.85 -12.55
C SER A 167 -6.14 5.68 -13.81
N VAL A 168 -5.83 4.43 -14.14
CA VAL A 168 -5.16 4.06 -15.38
C VAL A 168 -6.20 3.39 -16.26
N GLN A 169 -6.47 3.99 -17.42
CA GLN A 169 -7.42 3.44 -18.38
C GLN A 169 -6.70 2.51 -19.35
N ARG A 170 -7.15 1.26 -19.38
CA ARG A 170 -6.64 0.25 -20.30
C ARG A 170 -6.82 0.69 -21.73
N GLY A 171 -5.80 0.50 -22.56
CA GLY A 171 -5.85 0.74 -24.01
C GLY A 171 -5.73 2.22 -24.43
N LEU A 172 -5.84 3.20 -23.52
CA LEU A 172 -5.67 4.61 -23.84
C LEU A 172 -4.35 5.21 -23.34
N ASN A 173 -3.51 4.43 -22.69
CA ASN A 173 -2.17 4.83 -22.22
C ASN A 173 -2.13 6.15 -21.45
N ASN A 174 -3.23 6.50 -20.77
CA ASN A 174 -3.39 7.78 -20.07
C ASN A 174 -3.79 7.61 -18.61
N ILE A 175 -3.24 8.45 -17.78
CA ILE A 175 -3.73 8.73 -16.45
C ILE A 175 -4.95 9.64 -16.60
N VAL A 176 -6.15 9.12 -16.36
CA VAL A 176 -7.41 9.77 -16.78
C VAL A 176 -7.98 10.69 -15.72
N SER A 177 -7.84 10.36 -14.45
CA SER A 177 -8.40 11.16 -13.36
C SER A 177 -7.52 11.10 -12.12
N SER A 178 -7.56 12.16 -11.32
CA SER A 178 -6.98 12.13 -9.98
C SER A 178 -8.05 12.38 -8.93
N ALA A 179 -7.90 11.72 -7.79
CA ALA A 179 -8.74 11.93 -6.61
C ALA A 179 -7.84 12.07 -5.38
N LEU A 180 -8.11 13.10 -4.59
CA LEU A 180 -7.40 13.36 -3.34
C LEU A 180 -8.24 12.84 -2.17
N GLN A 181 -7.68 11.96 -1.34
CA GLN A 181 -8.32 11.50 -0.12
C GLN A 181 -8.06 12.49 1.02
N SER A 182 -9.11 12.94 1.68
CA SER A 182 -9.01 13.73 2.91
C SER A 182 -8.51 12.88 4.08
N GLY A 183 -7.89 13.55 5.06
CA GLY A 183 -7.47 12.93 6.31
C GLY A 183 -6.20 12.11 6.18
N ILE A 184 -6.01 11.22 7.14
CA ILE A 184 -4.81 10.41 7.31
C ILE A 184 -5.15 8.92 7.48
N VAL A 185 -4.17 8.06 7.19
CA VAL A 185 -4.28 6.63 7.48
C VAL A 185 -3.16 6.22 8.44
N ILE A 186 -3.53 5.76 9.63
CA ILE A 186 -2.62 5.20 10.62
C ILE A 186 -2.66 3.67 10.49
N GLU A 187 -1.51 3.02 10.47
CA GLU A 187 -1.41 1.56 10.39
C GLU A 187 -0.43 1.04 11.44
N ILE A 188 -0.91 0.16 12.31
CA ILE A 188 -0.10 -0.56 13.31
C ILE A 188 0.22 -1.94 12.75
N LYS A 189 1.50 -2.32 12.77
CA LYS A 189 2.00 -3.63 12.34
C LYS A 189 2.76 -4.30 13.47
N TYR A 190 2.51 -5.59 13.65
CA TYR A 190 3.16 -6.41 14.67
C TYR A 190 3.17 -7.88 14.25
N SER A 191 4.10 -8.66 14.82
CA SER A 191 4.17 -10.11 14.57
C SER A 191 3.00 -10.84 15.23
N VAL A 192 2.69 -12.03 14.74
CA VAL A 192 1.61 -12.88 15.28
C VAL A 192 1.80 -13.14 16.76
N GLU A 193 3.02 -13.31 17.23
CA GLU A 193 3.40 -13.57 18.63
C GLU A 193 3.03 -12.41 19.59
N ASN A 194 2.82 -11.20 19.07
CA ASN A 194 2.53 -10.02 19.87
C ASN A 194 1.04 -9.64 19.87
N ASP A 195 0.15 -10.51 19.40
CA ASP A 195 -1.29 -10.23 19.29
C ASP A 195 -1.99 -10.10 20.65
N GLU A 196 -1.58 -10.88 21.66
CA GLU A 196 -2.17 -10.84 23.00
C GLU A 196 -2.14 -9.46 23.68
N HIS A 197 -1.19 -8.61 23.31
CA HIS A 197 -1.01 -7.28 23.92
C HIS A 197 -1.53 -6.14 23.04
N VAL A 198 -1.96 -6.42 21.82
CA VAL A 198 -2.32 -5.38 20.85
C VAL A 198 -3.58 -4.61 21.23
N ASP A 199 -4.50 -5.22 21.98
CA ASP A 199 -5.71 -4.54 22.42
C ASP A 199 -5.39 -3.38 23.37
N ARG A 200 -4.40 -3.54 24.25
CA ARG A 200 -3.91 -2.45 25.10
C ARG A 200 -3.35 -1.28 24.31
N ILE A 201 -2.73 -1.57 23.16
CA ILE A 201 -2.11 -0.53 22.30
C ILE A 201 -3.18 0.13 21.45
N SER A 202 -4.09 -0.64 20.86
CA SER A 202 -5.13 -0.11 20.01
C SER A 202 -6.20 0.69 20.79
N GLN A 203 -6.45 0.36 22.05
CA GLN A 203 -7.32 1.12 22.95
C GLN A 203 -6.76 2.51 23.30
N LEU A 204 -5.44 2.69 23.22
CA LEU A 204 -4.80 3.98 23.42
C LEU A 204 -4.91 4.92 22.21
N PHE A 205 -5.40 4.42 21.08
CA PHE A 205 -5.74 5.24 19.92
C PHE A 205 -7.24 5.56 19.96
N PRO A 206 -7.63 6.83 20.00
CA PRO A 206 -9.04 7.25 20.08
C PRO A 206 -9.74 7.11 18.72
N PHE A 207 -9.41 6.09 17.94
CA PHE A 207 -9.89 5.89 16.58
C PHE A 207 -10.59 4.55 16.42
N ARG A 208 -11.61 4.55 15.59
CA ARG A 208 -12.28 3.31 15.20
C ARG A 208 -11.41 2.52 14.23
N LEU A 209 -11.27 1.22 14.49
CA LEU A 209 -10.62 0.29 13.56
C LEU A 209 -11.41 0.26 12.24
N THR A 210 -10.70 0.43 11.12
CA THR A 210 -11.30 0.49 9.79
C THR A 210 -10.73 -0.57 8.86
N ARG A 211 -11.57 -1.09 7.96
CA ARG A 211 -11.12 -1.89 6.82
C ARG A 211 -10.64 -0.94 5.71
N SER A 212 -9.45 -0.38 5.85
CA SER A 212 -8.90 0.54 4.85
C SER A 212 -7.95 -0.19 3.90
N SER A 213 -8.22 -0.10 2.61
CA SER A 213 -7.35 -0.56 1.54
C SER A 213 -7.16 0.56 0.53
N LYS A 214 -5.93 1.11 0.45
CA LYS A 214 -5.62 2.17 -0.53
C LYS A 214 -5.97 1.78 -1.97
N TYR A 215 -5.88 0.50 -2.30
CA TYR A 215 -6.27 -0.02 -3.61
C TYR A 215 -7.78 0.11 -3.83
N VAL A 216 -8.60 -0.40 -2.89
CA VAL A 216 -10.07 -0.33 -3.00
C VAL A 216 -10.56 1.11 -2.98
N GLN A 217 -10.07 1.92 -2.03
CA GLN A 217 -10.42 3.33 -1.93
C GLN A 217 -10.06 4.09 -3.22
N GLY A 218 -8.86 3.85 -3.76
CA GLY A 218 -8.43 4.51 -4.98
C GLY A 218 -9.30 4.14 -6.18
N ILE A 219 -9.64 2.87 -6.36
CA ILE A 219 -10.57 2.44 -7.43
C ILE A 219 -11.95 3.10 -7.24
N SER A 220 -12.53 3.03 -6.03
CA SER A 220 -13.85 3.64 -5.78
C SER A 220 -13.86 5.15 -6.04
N MET A 221 -12.81 5.87 -5.64
CA MET A 221 -12.73 7.33 -5.80
C MET A 221 -12.43 7.77 -7.23
N SER A 222 -11.65 7.00 -7.99
CA SER A 222 -11.14 7.42 -9.29
C SER A 222 -11.90 6.84 -10.48
N SER A 223 -12.61 5.71 -10.30
CA SER A 223 -13.39 5.05 -11.36
C SER A 223 -14.91 5.20 -11.20
N GLY A 224 -15.38 5.87 -10.14
CA GLY A 224 -16.81 6.04 -9.87
C GLY A 224 -17.55 4.75 -9.50
N LEU A 225 -16.83 3.65 -9.25
CA LEU A 225 -17.41 2.43 -8.71
C LEU A 225 -17.72 2.65 -7.23
N HIS A 226 -18.97 2.96 -6.94
CA HIS A 226 -19.49 3.07 -5.57
C HIS A 226 -20.09 1.72 -5.13
N TYR A 227 -19.81 1.34 -3.87
CA TYR A 227 -20.43 0.21 -3.15
C TYR A 227 -21.14 0.72 -1.92
#